data_f5fd4eccf2f050ab0b5995f0ea1a9c21
#
_entry.id   f5fd4eccf2f050ab0b5995f0ea1a9c21
#
_cell.length_a   1.000
_cell.length_b   1.000
_cell.length_c   1.000
_cell.angle_alpha   90.00
_cell.angle_beta   90.00
_cell.angle_gamma   90.00
#
_symmetry.space_group_name_H-M   'P 1'
#
loop_
_entity.id
_entity.type
_entity.pdbx_description
1 polymer ?
#
loop_
_entity_poly.entity_id
_entity_poly.type
_entity_poly.pdbx_seq_one_letter_code
_entity_poly.pdbx_strand_id
1 'polypeptide(L)'
;SSRNWGWCRSMGRDLAEVPLAMASLRLWDEWQARLPQDLGFRRSGILYACETPRQLAEQAQWLQAASQLGARAQILEGAELRRVVPEGARSGWAGALQAALDGRAEPHLATARIAAAARQQGARLFSHCAVRGIDTQAGRVRAVITEHGELRCSTAILAGGAWSSLFCRNLGIRLPQLKVIASVLRTQPLPGGPEHAVGAGNYAFRKRLDGGYSIAQRSANQAPITTAAAGSRPCVAAIYQLDGLVRRAPSLQLTADARSAGATQVEAEGVTA
;
A
#
# COMPACT_ATOMS: atom_id res chain seq x y z
N SER A 1 7.28 -8.86 -3.27
CA SER A 1 6.19 -8.28 -2.43
C SER A 1 6.64 -7.83 -1.03
N SER A 2 7.87 -8.08 -0.62
CA SER A 2 8.38 -7.68 0.70
C SER A 2 8.57 -6.16 0.88
N ARG A 3 8.36 -5.37 -0.15
CA ARG A 3 8.57 -3.91 -0.13
C ARG A 3 7.30 -3.10 0.19
N ASN A 4 6.21 -3.74 0.57
CA ASN A 4 5.03 -3.04 1.04
C ASN A 4 5.19 -2.62 2.51
N TRP A 5 4.31 -1.72 2.97
CA TRP A 5 4.34 -1.18 4.33
C TRP A 5 3.96 -2.21 5.42
N GLY A 6 3.17 -3.21 5.06
CA GLY A 6 2.72 -4.27 5.96
C GLY A 6 1.44 -3.93 6.74
N TRP A 7 0.73 -2.88 6.43
CA TRP A 7 -0.59 -2.63 6.98
C TRP A 7 -1.65 -3.49 6.28
N CYS A 8 -2.36 -4.28 7.06
CA CYS A 8 -3.52 -5.05 6.64
C CYS A 8 -4.76 -4.31 7.16
N ARG A 9 -5.40 -3.52 6.31
CA ARG A 9 -6.38 -2.54 6.75
C ARG A 9 -7.64 -2.48 5.89
N SER A 10 -8.77 -2.27 6.54
CA SER A 10 -10.03 -1.84 5.92
C SER A 10 -10.21 -0.33 5.99
N MET A 11 -9.68 0.28 7.03
CA MET A 11 -9.81 1.70 7.35
C MET A 11 -9.18 2.62 6.30
N GLY A 12 -9.88 3.71 5.94
CA GLY A 12 -9.38 4.71 4.99
C GLY A 12 -9.14 4.17 3.58
N ARG A 13 -9.83 3.11 3.18
CA ARG A 13 -9.89 2.62 1.81
C ARG A 13 -10.94 3.36 1.01
N ASP A 14 -10.82 3.36 -0.32
CA ASP A 14 -11.94 3.69 -1.17
C ASP A 14 -13.15 2.81 -0.81
N LEU A 15 -14.36 3.37 -0.83
CA LEU A 15 -15.55 2.63 -0.43
C LEU A 15 -15.78 1.37 -1.25
N ALA A 16 -15.44 1.39 -2.55
CA ALA A 16 -15.50 0.21 -3.41
C ALA A 16 -14.53 -0.90 -3.01
N GLU A 17 -13.41 -0.56 -2.36
CA GLU A 17 -12.41 -1.52 -1.89
C GLU A 17 -12.75 -2.12 -0.51
N VAL A 18 -13.63 -1.51 0.28
CA VAL A 18 -13.90 -1.93 1.66
C VAL A 18 -14.34 -3.40 1.75
N PRO A 19 -15.28 -3.92 0.93
CA PRO A 19 -15.66 -5.32 1.00
C PRO A 19 -14.50 -6.28 0.73
N LEU A 20 -13.64 -5.95 -0.25
CA LEU A 20 -12.46 -6.75 -0.58
C LEU A 20 -11.43 -6.71 0.55
N ALA A 21 -11.20 -5.55 1.15
CA ALA A 21 -10.30 -5.39 2.29
C ALA A 21 -10.77 -6.21 3.50
N MET A 22 -12.07 -6.22 3.79
CA MET A 22 -12.67 -7.03 4.85
C MET A 22 -12.51 -8.53 4.57
N ALA A 23 -12.71 -8.96 3.32
CA ALA A 23 -12.46 -10.34 2.92
C ALA A 23 -10.99 -10.73 3.09
N SER A 24 -10.07 -9.83 2.69
CA SER A 24 -8.64 -10.03 2.86
C SER A 24 -8.24 -10.19 4.34
N LEU A 25 -8.82 -9.39 5.24
CA LEU A 25 -8.54 -9.49 6.68
C LEU A 25 -8.99 -10.84 7.25
N ARG A 26 -10.13 -11.40 6.80
CA ARG A 26 -10.55 -12.76 7.18
C ARG A 26 -9.56 -13.82 6.68
N LEU A 27 -9.09 -13.70 5.44
CA LEU A 27 -8.08 -14.61 4.89
C LEU A 27 -6.74 -14.55 5.65
N TRP A 28 -6.35 -13.39 6.18
CA TRP A 28 -5.17 -13.29 7.04
C TRP A 28 -5.30 -14.11 8.32
N ASP A 29 -6.47 -14.06 8.99
CA ASP A 29 -6.73 -14.90 10.17
C ASP A 29 -6.73 -16.38 9.83
N GLU A 30 -7.44 -16.77 8.76
CA GLU A 30 -7.52 -18.15 8.31
C GLU A 30 -6.13 -18.73 7.97
N TRP A 31 -5.31 -17.97 7.25
CA TRP A 31 -3.97 -18.40 6.88
C TRP A 31 -3.03 -18.44 8.06
N GLN A 32 -3.13 -17.48 8.98
CA GLN A 32 -2.36 -17.48 10.22
C GLN A 32 -2.67 -18.72 11.08
N ALA A 33 -3.93 -19.19 11.07
CA ALA A 33 -4.36 -20.39 11.81
C ALA A 33 -3.98 -21.70 11.08
N ARG A 34 -4.04 -21.71 9.74
CA ARG A 34 -3.86 -22.95 8.95
C ARG A 34 -2.41 -23.25 8.59
N LEU A 35 -1.58 -22.23 8.43
CA LEU A 35 -0.19 -22.41 8.04
C LEU A 35 0.67 -22.71 9.27
N PRO A 36 1.59 -23.68 9.17
CA PRO A 36 2.41 -24.09 10.32
C PRO A 36 3.43 -23.03 10.75
N GLN A 37 3.65 -22.06 9.90
CA GLN A 37 4.62 -20.99 10.13
C GLN A 37 3.91 -19.66 10.38
N ASP A 38 4.36 -18.90 11.38
CA ASP A 38 3.84 -17.57 11.70
C ASP A 38 4.04 -16.61 10.55
N LEU A 39 2.98 -16.16 9.90
CA LEU A 39 3.02 -15.20 8.80
C LEU A 39 3.49 -13.79 9.25
N GLY A 40 3.61 -13.58 10.55
CA GLY A 40 3.88 -12.26 11.12
C GLY A 40 2.67 -11.34 11.12
N PHE A 41 1.48 -11.88 10.90
CA PHE A 41 0.23 -11.12 11.00
C PHE A 41 -0.17 -10.94 12.47
N ARG A 42 -0.55 -9.72 12.82
CA ARG A 42 -1.07 -9.37 14.16
C ARG A 42 -2.21 -8.37 14.02
N ARG A 43 -3.31 -8.67 14.70
CA ARG A 43 -4.41 -7.70 14.88
C ARG A 43 -4.04 -6.71 15.98
N SER A 44 -3.25 -5.73 15.60
CA SER A 44 -2.75 -4.71 16.52
C SER A 44 -3.59 -3.44 16.53
N GLY A 45 -4.58 -3.35 15.68
CA GLY A 45 -5.31 -2.12 15.41
C GLY A 45 -4.50 -1.11 14.60
N ILE A 46 -5.22 -0.25 13.89
CA ILE A 46 -4.64 0.88 13.18
C ILE A 46 -5.40 2.14 13.58
N LEU A 47 -4.66 3.24 13.76
CA LEU A 47 -5.19 4.56 14.08
C LEU A 47 -4.82 5.55 12.97
N TYR A 48 -5.77 6.38 12.58
CA TYR A 48 -5.51 7.62 11.86
C TYR A 48 -5.73 8.78 12.79
N ALA A 49 -4.62 9.42 13.21
CA ALA A 49 -4.64 10.61 14.02
C ALA A 49 -5.17 11.80 13.22
N CYS A 50 -6.05 12.56 13.83
CA CYS A 50 -6.62 13.79 13.30
C CYS A 50 -6.12 14.96 14.13
N GLU A 51 -5.32 15.82 13.51
CA GLU A 51 -4.72 17.00 14.16
C GLU A 51 -5.74 18.13 14.30
N THR A 52 -6.76 18.14 13.44
CA THR A 52 -7.80 19.18 13.42
C THR A 52 -9.21 18.59 13.50
N PRO A 53 -10.19 19.35 14.02
CA PRO A 53 -11.60 18.96 14.00
C PRO A 53 -12.13 18.67 12.58
N ARG A 54 -11.63 19.39 11.57
CA ARG A 54 -12.00 19.16 10.19
C ARG A 54 -11.58 17.76 9.71
N GLN A 55 -10.34 17.37 9.99
CA GLN A 55 -9.86 16.03 9.65
C GLN A 55 -10.69 14.95 10.35
N LEU A 56 -11.07 15.18 11.60
CA LEU A 56 -11.91 14.26 12.37
C LEU A 56 -13.30 14.12 11.74
N ALA A 57 -13.91 15.22 11.33
CA ALA A 57 -15.21 15.22 10.64
C ALA A 57 -15.13 14.47 9.30
N GLU A 58 -14.05 14.64 8.52
CA GLU A 58 -13.81 13.89 7.29
C GLU A 58 -13.72 12.37 7.56
N GLN A 59 -13.05 11.96 8.64
CA GLN A 59 -12.97 10.55 9.04
C GLN A 59 -14.34 10.01 9.52
N ALA A 60 -15.11 10.82 10.24
CA ALA A 60 -16.46 10.43 10.66
C ALA A 60 -17.39 10.24 9.46
N GLN A 61 -17.32 11.11 8.47
CA GLN A 61 -18.08 10.97 7.23
C GLN A 61 -17.70 9.69 6.46
N TRP A 62 -16.40 9.40 6.33
CA TRP A 62 -15.93 8.16 5.74
C TRP A 62 -16.47 6.95 6.51
N LEU A 63 -16.39 6.97 7.84
CA LEU A 63 -16.87 5.88 8.71
C LEU A 63 -18.36 5.61 8.52
N GLN A 64 -19.18 6.64 8.43
CA GLN A 64 -20.61 6.50 8.19
C GLN A 64 -20.91 5.70 6.92
N ALA A 65 -20.24 6.02 5.81
CA ALA A 65 -20.40 5.32 4.54
C ALA A 65 -19.79 3.91 4.58
N ALA A 66 -18.59 3.76 5.13
CA ALA A 66 -17.88 2.48 5.18
C ALA A 66 -18.53 1.45 6.11
N SER A 67 -19.21 1.90 7.17
CA SER A 67 -19.96 1.01 8.08
C SER A 67 -21.08 0.26 7.37
N GLN A 68 -21.73 0.87 6.39
CA GLN A 68 -22.75 0.23 5.55
C GLN A 68 -22.16 -0.92 4.69
N LEU A 69 -20.85 -0.88 4.46
CA LEU A 69 -20.09 -1.89 3.71
C LEU A 69 -19.38 -2.91 4.61
N GLY A 70 -19.66 -2.87 5.93
CA GLY A 70 -19.13 -3.80 6.91
C GLY A 70 -17.82 -3.38 7.58
N ALA A 71 -17.29 -2.19 7.32
CA ALA A 71 -16.11 -1.69 8.04
C ALA A 71 -16.43 -1.51 9.53
N ARG A 72 -15.49 -1.93 10.38
CA ARG A 72 -15.61 -1.82 11.84
C ARG A 72 -14.53 -0.90 12.38
N ALA A 73 -14.90 0.35 12.59
CA ALA A 73 -14.03 1.37 13.14
C ALA A 73 -14.84 2.30 14.06
N GLN A 74 -14.15 3.14 14.81
CA GLN A 74 -14.77 4.11 15.70
C GLN A 74 -13.95 5.41 15.73
N ILE A 75 -14.61 6.50 16.07
CA ILE A 75 -13.95 7.77 16.36
C ILE A 75 -13.58 7.76 17.84
N LEU A 76 -12.34 8.16 18.14
CA LEU A 76 -11.83 8.33 19.48
C LEU A 76 -11.56 9.81 19.76
N GLU A 77 -12.09 10.31 20.86
CA GLU A 77 -11.87 11.68 21.32
C GLU A 77 -11.64 11.72 22.83
N GLY A 78 -11.12 12.81 23.33
CA GLY A 78 -11.03 13.11 24.76
C GLY A 78 -10.44 11.97 25.60
N ALA A 79 -11.21 11.44 26.55
CA ALA A 79 -10.77 10.39 27.48
C ALA A 79 -10.50 9.05 26.80
N GLU A 80 -11.28 8.69 25.76
CA GLU A 80 -11.10 7.43 25.04
C GLU A 80 -9.80 7.44 24.23
N LEU A 81 -9.49 8.55 23.58
CA LEU A 81 -8.22 8.71 22.86
C LEU A 81 -7.04 8.58 23.84
N ARG A 82 -7.10 9.23 25.00
CA ARG A 82 -6.06 9.15 26.04
C ARG A 82 -5.87 7.72 26.57
N ARG A 83 -6.93 6.96 26.69
CA ARG A 83 -6.85 5.55 27.13
C ARG A 83 -6.16 4.66 26.11
N VAL A 84 -6.44 4.86 24.84
CA VAL A 84 -5.91 4.02 23.74
C VAL A 84 -4.51 4.46 23.33
N VAL A 85 -4.27 5.75 23.27
CA VAL A 85 -2.97 6.34 22.88
C VAL A 85 -2.65 7.51 23.83
N PRO A 86 -2.05 7.24 25.00
CA PRO A 86 -1.69 8.29 25.96
C PRO A 86 -0.79 9.37 25.35
N GLU A 87 0.11 8.99 24.46
CA GLU A 87 1.00 9.89 23.74
C GLU A 87 0.25 10.79 22.73
N GLY A 88 -0.84 10.30 22.16
CA GLY A 88 -1.69 11.05 21.24
C GLY A 88 -2.30 12.29 21.87
N ALA A 89 -2.67 12.19 23.15
CA ALA A 89 -3.17 13.32 23.90
C ALA A 89 -2.11 14.41 24.14
N ARG A 90 -0.84 14.02 24.25
CA ARG A 90 0.30 14.96 24.36
C ARG A 90 0.62 15.63 23.04
N SER A 91 0.29 14.98 21.92
CA SER A 91 0.54 15.48 20.55
C SER A 91 -0.50 16.51 20.10
N GLY A 92 -1.52 16.83 20.91
CA GLY A 92 -2.54 17.81 20.55
C GLY A 92 -3.52 17.35 19.48
N TRP A 93 -3.71 16.03 19.27
CA TRP A 93 -4.69 15.51 18.33
C TRP A 93 -6.12 15.85 18.75
N ALA A 94 -6.91 16.33 17.80
CA ALA A 94 -8.34 16.56 18.01
C ALA A 94 -9.11 15.24 18.23
N GLY A 95 -8.62 14.14 17.63
CA GLY A 95 -9.20 12.82 17.73
C GLY A 95 -8.47 11.81 16.87
N ALA A 96 -9.03 10.62 16.72
CA ALA A 96 -8.52 9.60 15.83
C ALA A 96 -9.65 8.70 15.30
N LEU A 97 -9.49 8.18 14.08
CA LEU A 97 -10.24 7.02 13.61
C LEU A 97 -9.48 5.76 13.97
N GLN A 98 -10.10 4.84 14.70
CA GLN A 98 -9.53 3.56 15.07
C GLN A 98 -10.27 2.40 14.40
N ALA A 99 -9.54 1.50 13.77
CA ALA A 99 -10.02 0.18 13.38
C ALA A 99 -9.27 -0.89 14.19
N ALA A 100 -9.87 -1.34 15.26
CA ALA A 100 -9.26 -2.30 16.19
C ALA A 100 -9.01 -3.67 15.55
N LEU A 101 -9.82 -4.05 14.57
CA LEU A 101 -9.70 -5.31 13.84
C LEU A 101 -8.75 -5.26 12.64
N ASP A 102 -8.25 -4.10 12.29
CA ASP A 102 -7.16 -3.98 11.33
C ASP A 102 -5.84 -4.45 11.96
N GLY A 103 -4.85 -4.72 11.15
CA GLY A 103 -3.62 -5.30 11.65
C GLY A 103 -2.39 -4.97 10.83
N ARG A 104 -1.32 -5.62 11.19
CA ARG A 104 -0.04 -5.55 10.49
C ARG A 104 0.51 -6.94 10.19
N ALA A 105 1.27 -7.05 9.14
CA ALA A 105 2.03 -8.25 8.80
C ALA A 105 3.50 -7.90 8.59
N GLU A 106 4.37 -8.92 8.68
CA GLU A 106 5.76 -8.77 8.25
C GLU A 106 5.88 -9.17 6.78
N PRO A 107 5.99 -8.22 5.84
CA PRO A 107 5.88 -8.52 4.42
C PRO A 107 6.90 -9.53 3.91
N HIS A 108 8.14 -9.48 4.44
CA HIS A 108 9.21 -10.40 4.08
C HIS A 108 8.95 -11.82 4.57
N LEU A 109 8.34 -12.00 5.73
CA LEU A 109 7.97 -13.30 6.27
C LEU A 109 6.73 -13.85 5.55
N ALA A 110 5.66 -13.05 5.49
CA ALA A 110 4.39 -13.46 4.90
C ALA A 110 4.57 -13.93 3.45
N THR A 111 5.27 -13.16 2.63
CA THR A 111 5.49 -13.51 1.22
C THR A 111 6.23 -14.84 1.08
N ALA A 112 7.32 -15.03 1.83
CA ALA A 112 8.12 -16.25 1.74
C ALA A 112 7.35 -17.48 2.23
N ARG A 113 6.58 -17.35 3.31
CA ARG A 113 5.82 -18.45 3.91
C ARG A 113 4.60 -18.85 3.10
N ILE A 114 3.87 -17.87 2.53
CA ILE A 114 2.80 -18.15 1.58
C ILE A 114 3.34 -18.86 0.34
N ALA A 115 4.48 -18.42 -0.18
CA ALA A 115 5.12 -19.06 -1.31
C ALA A 115 5.56 -20.51 -0.96
N ALA A 116 6.11 -20.74 0.22
CA ALA A 116 6.47 -22.09 0.69
C ALA A 116 5.24 -22.98 0.82
N ALA A 117 4.14 -22.48 1.38
CA ALA A 117 2.89 -23.21 1.48
C ALA A 117 2.29 -23.54 0.10
N ALA A 118 2.34 -22.62 -0.85
CA ALA A 118 1.92 -22.87 -2.22
C ALA A 118 2.74 -24.00 -2.87
N ARG A 119 4.07 -24.04 -2.64
CA ARG A 119 4.93 -25.12 -3.14
C ARG A 119 4.53 -26.47 -2.56
N GLN A 120 4.18 -26.55 -1.28
CA GLN A 120 3.69 -27.78 -0.64
C GLN A 120 2.38 -28.28 -1.27
N GLN A 121 1.59 -27.36 -1.84
CA GLN A 121 0.37 -27.66 -2.59
C GLN A 121 0.63 -27.91 -4.09
N GLY A 122 1.88 -28.09 -4.51
CA GLY A 122 2.25 -28.39 -5.88
C GLY A 122 2.56 -27.18 -6.78
N ALA A 123 2.50 -25.96 -6.28
CA ALA A 123 2.90 -24.80 -7.07
C ALA A 123 4.41 -24.82 -7.34
N ARG A 124 4.79 -24.51 -8.58
CA ARG A 124 6.19 -24.37 -8.98
C ARG A 124 6.61 -22.91 -8.90
N LEU A 125 7.69 -22.63 -8.17
CA LEU A 125 8.29 -21.30 -8.07
C LEU A 125 9.64 -21.29 -8.79
N PHE A 126 9.80 -20.34 -9.67
CA PHE A 126 11.04 -20.06 -10.39
C PHE A 126 11.56 -18.70 -9.95
N SER A 127 12.60 -18.68 -9.12
CA SER A 127 13.35 -17.47 -8.79
C SER A 127 14.41 -17.20 -9.87
N HIS A 128 14.85 -15.93 -9.97
CA HIS A 128 15.84 -15.52 -10.98
C HIS A 128 15.43 -15.94 -12.41
N CYS A 129 14.15 -15.81 -12.71
CA CYS A 129 13.54 -16.18 -13.97
C CYS A 129 12.59 -15.04 -14.38
N ALA A 130 13.13 -14.06 -15.09
CA ALA A 130 12.32 -12.92 -15.52
C ALA A 130 11.35 -13.34 -16.63
N VAL A 131 10.11 -12.88 -16.50
CA VAL A 131 9.10 -12.98 -17.56
C VAL A 131 9.34 -11.85 -18.55
N ARG A 132 9.53 -12.17 -19.82
CA ARG A 132 9.82 -11.23 -20.89
C ARG A 132 8.61 -10.89 -21.75
N GLY A 133 7.63 -11.79 -21.82
CA GLY A 133 6.44 -11.59 -22.63
C GLY A 133 5.37 -12.65 -22.41
N ILE A 134 4.30 -12.49 -23.16
CA ILE A 134 3.21 -13.47 -23.25
C ILE A 134 3.05 -13.81 -24.73
N ASP A 135 3.02 -15.08 -25.03
CA ASP A 135 2.67 -15.57 -26.36
C ASP A 135 1.18 -15.86 -26.43
N THR A 136 0.58 -15.44 -27.56
CA THR A 136 -0.86 -15.57 -27.79
C THR A 136 -1.12 -16.24 -29.14
N GLN A 137 -2.12 -17.11 -29.17
CA GLN A 137 -2.60 -17.73 -30.39
C GLN A 137 -4.11 -17.55 -30.48
N ALA A 138 -4.59 -17.06 -31.61
CA ALA A 138 -6.01 -16.78 -31.85
C ALA A 138 -6.65 -15.93 -30.72
N GLY A 139 -5.92 -14.91 -30.23
CA GLY A 139 -6.40 -14.00 -29.17
C GLY A 139 -6.41 -14.59 -27.76
N ARG A 140 -5.87 -15.79 -27.55
CA ARG A 140 -5.79 -16.45 -26.24
C ARG A 140 -4.34 -16.62 -25.81
N VAL A 141 -4.09 -16.55 -24.50
CA VAL A 141 -2.78 -16.86 -23.93
C VAL A 141 -2.43 -18.31 -24.22
N ARG A 142 -1.25 -18.54 -24.78
CA ARG A 142 -0.67 -19.86 -25.05
C ARG A 142 0.48 -20.19 -24.12
N ALA A 143 1.33 -19.20 -23.85
CA ALA A 143 2.51 -19.39 -23.00
C ALA A 143 2.99 -18.06 -22.40
N VAL A 144 3.73 -18.18 -21.32
CA VAL A 144 4.55 -17.10 -20.74
C VAL A 144 5.98 -17.31 -21.21
N ILE A 145 6.60 -16.27 -21.77
CA ILE A 145 7.98 -16.29 -22.25
C ILE A 145 8.90 -15.85 -21.14
N THR A 146 9.83 -16.69 -20.77
CA THR A 146 10.81 -16.43 -19.71
C THR A 146 12.24 -16.47 -20.23
N GLU A 147 13.22 -16.07 -19.42
CA GLU A 147 14.65 -16.19 -19.73
C GLU A 147 15.10 -17.65 -19.89
N HIS A 148 14.33 -18.60 -19.35
CA HIS A 148 14.64 -20.03 -19.41
C HIS A 148 13.74 -20.82 -20.37
N GLY A 149 13.03 -20.11 -21.24
CA GLY A 149 12.14 -20.72 -22.22
C GLY A 149 10.66 -20.44 -22.00
N GLU A 150 9.82 -21.19 -22.69
CA GLU A 150 8.37 -21.04 -22.66
C GLU A 150 7.74 -21.89 -21.54
N LEU A 151 6.79 -21.28 -20.83
CA LEU A 151 5.90 -21.98 -19.92
C LEU A 151 4.48 -21.95 -20.50
N ARG A 152 4.00 -23.08 -20.99
CA ARG A 152 2.65 -23.20 -21.56
C ARG A 152 1.59 -23.01 -20.47
N CYS A 153 0.63 -22.15 -20.74
CA CYS A 153 -0.51 -21.90 -19.85
C CYS A 153 -1.66 -21.29 -20.64
N SER A 154 -2.87 -21.46 -20.15
CA SER A 154 -4.09 -20.85 -20.70
C SER A 154 -4.43 -19.51 -20.08
N THR A 155 -3.83 -19.19 -18.92
CA THR A 155 -4.07 -17.97 -18.16
C THR A 155 -2.78 -17.50 -17.52
N ALA A 156 -2.51 -16.21 -17.58
CA ALA A 156 -1.38 -15.59 -16.90
C ALA A 156 -1.88 -14.44 -15.99
N ILE A 157 -1.41 -14.39 -14.77
CA ILE A 157 -1.74 -13.32 -13.81
C ILE A 157 -0.51 -12.43 -13.65
N LEU A 158 -0.63 -11.17 -14.08
CA LEU A 158 0.43 -10.18 -13.90
C LEU A 158 0.35 -9.57 -12.50
N ALA A 159 1.28 -9.92 -11.64
CA ALA A 159 1.44 -9.40 -10.29
C ALA A 159 2.78 -8.67 -10.12
N GLY A 160 3.20 -7.90 -11.12
CA GLY A 160 4.50 -7.23 -11.23
C GLY A 160 4.65 -5.97 -10.38
N GLY A 161 3.62 -5.56 -9.60
CA GLY A 161 3.66 -4.35 -8.78
C GLY A 161 3.99 -3.11 -9.61
N ALA A 162 4.97 -2.33 -9.18
CA ALA A 162 5.37 -1.07 -9.85
C ALA A 162 5.93 -1.25 -11.28
N TRP A 163 6.15 -2.47 -11.74
CA TRP A 163 6.60 -2.77 -13.11
C TRP A 163 5.47 -3.24 -14.04
N SER A 164 4.26 -3.43 -13.50
CA SER A 164 3.13 -3.95 -14.28
C SER A 164 2.77 -3.06 -15.46
N SER A 165 2.77 -1.72 -15.30
CA SER A 165 2.47 -0.81 -16.39
C SER A 165 3.49 -0.88 -17.53
N LEU A 166 4.78 -1.07 -17.22
CA LEU A 166 5.83 -1.25 -18.21
C LEU A 166 5.64 -2.55 -18.97
N PHE A 167 5.34 -3.64 -18.27
CA PHE A 167 5.07 -4.93 -18.89
C PHE A 167 3.84 -4.90 -19.79
N CYS A 168 2.74 -4.31 -19.32
CA CYS A 168 1.51 -4.13 -20.10
C CYS A 168 1.75 -3.33 -21.37
N ARG A 169 2.59 -2.28 -21.32
CA ARG A 169 2.92 -1.48 -22.51
C ARG A 169 3.56 -2.30 -23.61
N ASN A 170 4.44 -3.26 -23.26
CA ASN A 170 5.06 -4.15 -24.24
C ASN A 170 4.03 -5.08 -24.93
N LEU A 171 2.87 -5.26 -24.31
CA LEU A 171 1.75 -6.03 -24.85
C LEU A 171 0.68 -5.14 -25.53
N GLY A 172 0.93 -3.84 -25.69
CA GLY A 172 -0.05 -2.89 -26.20
C GLY A 172 -1.20 -2.57 -25.25
N ILE A 173 -1.11 -3.03 -23.99
CA ILE A 173 -2.15 -2.82 -22.96
C ILE A 173 -1.82 -1.56 -22.17
N ARG A 174 -2.80 -0.68 -22.03
CA ARG A 174 -2.69 0.52 -21.22
C ARG A 174 -3.08 0.21 -19.78
N LEU A 175 -2.12 0.31 -18.84
CA LEU A 175 -2.34 0.23 -17.40
C LEU A 175 -1.84 1.54 -16.75
N PRO A 176 -2.72 2.50 -16.41
CA PRO A 176 -2.32 3.73 -15.75
C PRO A 176 -1.88 3.42 -14.32
N GLN A 177 -0.60 3.64 -14.04
CA GLN A 177 0.00 3.37 -12.74
C GLN A 177 1.15 4.33 -12.49
N LEU A 178 1.20 4.92 -11.29
CA LEU A 178 2.34 5.69 -10.82
C LEU A 178 3.24 4.84 -9.93
N LYS A 179 4.53 4.94 -10.16
CA LYS A 179 5.55 4.41 -9.27
C LYS A 179 5.89 5.50 -8.24
N VAL A 180 5.65 5.21 -6.96
CA VAL A 180 5.98 6.11 -5.86
C VAL A 180 7.19 5.57 -5.12
N ILE A 181 8.16 6.45 -4.88
CA ILE A 181 9.35 6.17 -4.07
C ILE A 181 9.14 6.84 -2.72
N ALA A 182 9.11 6.05 -1.66
CA ALA A 182 8.96 6.51 -0.28
C ALA A 182 10.12 5.99 0.57
N SER A 183 10.53 6.80 1.53
CA SER A 183 11.57 6.42 2.49
C SER A 183 10.95 5.79 3.72
N VAL A 184 11.55 4.69 4.16
CA VAL A 184 11.15 3.96 5.38
C VAL A 184 12.42 3.70 6.19
N LEU A 185 12.39 4.05 7.46
CA LEU A 185 13.43 3.71 8.41
C LEU A 185 12.98 2.59 9.36
N ARG A 186 13.94 1.90 9.95
CA ARG A 186 13.73 0.90 10.98
C ARG A 186 14.47 1.32 12.24
N THR A 187 13.83 1.19 13.40
CA THR A 187 14.47 1.44 14.70
C THR A 187 15.02 0.14 15.29
N GLN A 188 15.84 0.25 16.29
CA GLN A 188 16.09 -0.82 17.25
C GLN A 188 14.81 -1.15 18.03
N PRO A 189 14.74 -2.30 18.75
CA PRO A 189 13.66 -2.58 19.68
C PRO A 189 13.45 -1.44 20.68
N LEU A 190 12.20 -1.06 20.91
CA LEU A 190 11.83 0.01 21.82
C LEU A 190 10.77 -0.54 22.78
N PRO A 191 11.15 -0.91 24.02
CA PRO A 191 10.23 -1.36 25.05
C PRO A 191 9.21 -0.29 25.44
N GLY A 192 7.97 -0.72 25.73
CA GLY A 192 6.91 0.19 26.18
C GLY A 192 6.25 1.05 25.09
N GLY A 193 6.70 0.95 23.87
CA GLY A 193 6.08 1.69 22.77
C GLY A 193 4.75 1.09 22.31
N PRO A 194 3.89 1.88 21.60
CA PRO A 194 2.53 1.48 21.24
C PRO A 194 2.49 0.27 20.31
N GLU A 195 1.52 -0.62 20.54
CA GLU A 195 1.26 -1.78 19.66
C GLU A 195 0.53 -1.40 18.38
N HIS A 196 -0.33 -0.38 18.46
CA HIS A 196 -1.10 0.11 17.32
C HIS A 196 -0.19 0.65 16.21
N ALA A 197 -0.57 0.39 14.98
CA ALA A 197 -0.02 1.14 13.88
C ALA A 197 -0.71 2.51 13.79
N VAL A 198 0.04 3.56 13.53
CA VAL A 198 -0.47 4.93 13.53
C VAL A 198 -0.11 5.63 12.24
N GLY A 199 -1.07 6.32 11.64
CA GLY A 199 -0.88 7.30 10.60
C GLY A 199 -1.28 8.68 11.12
N ALA A 200 -0.33 9.60 11.17
CA ALA A 200 -0.54 11.01 11.50
C ALA A 200 -0.32 11.89 10.26
N GLY A 201 -0.37 13.21 10.40
CA GLY A 201 -0.25 14.15 9.28
C GLY A 201 0.98 13.90 8.40
N ASN A 202 2.16 13.92 8.99
CA ASN A 202 3.44 13.83 8.27
C ASN A 202 4.23 12.55 8.48
N TYR A 203 3.77 11.63 9.35
CA TYR A 203 4.45 10.36 9.60
C TYR A 203 3.46 9.20 9.75
N ALA A 204 4.00 7.99 9.60
CA ALA A 204 3.30 6.76 9.96
C ALA A 204 4.31 5.80 10.58
N PHE A 205 3.83 4.97 11.50
CA PHE A 205 4.64 3.91 12.07
C PHE A 205 3.84 2.64 12.32
N ARG A 206 4.55 1.53 12.39
CA ARG A 206 4.05 0.27 12.90
C ARG A 206 5.14 -0.46 13.70
N LYS A 207 4.75 -1.16 14.75
CA LYS A 207 5.64 -2.06 15.46
C LYS A 207 5.97 -3.30 14.62
N ARG A 208 7.19 -3.79 14.67
CA ARG A 208 7.62 -5.04 14.05
C ARG A 208 7.65 -6.18 15.07
N LEU A 209 7.77 -7.42 14.60
CA LEU A 209 7.89 -8.59 15.49
C LEU A 209 9.17 -8.57 16.33
N ASP A 210 10.23 -7.94 15.88
CA ASP A 210 11.48 -7.78 16.60
C ASP A 210 11.42 -6.71 17.72
N GLY A 211 10.24 -6.11 17.95
CA GLY A 211 10.05 -5.07 18.95
C GLY A 211 10.43 -3.66 18.50
N GLY A 212 11.07 -3.52 17.36
CA GLY A 212 11.37 -2.21 16.74
C GLY A 212 10.19 -1.68 15.93
N TYR A 213 10.38 -0.49 15.35
CA TYR A 213 9.38 0.16 14.51
C TYR A 213 9.85 0.33 13.08
N SER A 214 8.91 0.23 12.15
CA SER A 214 9.06 0.81 10.82
C SER A 214 8.37 2.17 10.83
N ILE A 215 9.09 3.20 10.41
CA ILE A 215 8.60 4.58 10.38
C ILE A 215 8.74 5.11 8.96
N ALA A 216 7.69 5.72 8.43
CA ALA A 216 7.71 6.38 7.13
C ALA A 216 7.33 7.85 7.28
N GLN A 217 7.97 8.69 6.53
CA GLN A 217 7.51 10.04 6.29
C GLN A 217 6.37 10.01 5.28
N ARG A 218 5.27 10.71 5.57
CA ARG A 218 4.11 10.81 4.67
C ARG A 218 4.13 12.10 3.86
N SER A 219 4.88 13.09 4.30
CA SER A 219 4.95 14.43 3.71
C SER A 219 5.98 14.58 2.58
N ALA A 220 6.76 13.54 2.26
CA ALA A 220 7.72 13.59 1.17
C ALA A 220 7.76 12.25 0.43
N ASN A 221 7.07 12.18 -0.68
CA ASN A 221 7.12 11.06 -1.60
C ASN A 221 7.52 11.57 -2.99
N GLN A 222 8.29 10.77 -3.73
CA GLN A 222 8.68 11.08 -5.09
C GLN A 222 7.95 10.15 -6.06
N ALA A 223 7.38 10.70 -7.10
CA ALA A 223 6.85 9.93 -8.21
C ALA A 223 7.58 10.34 -9.50
N PRO A 224 8.55 9.53 -9.97
CA PRO A 224 9.24 9.83 -11.23
C PRO A 224 8.25 9.77 -12.39
N ILE A 225 8.18 10.84 -13.15
CA ILE A 225 7.41 10.88 -14.38
C ILE A 225 8.28 10.26 -15.47
N THR A 226 7.92 9.05 -15.89
CA THR A 226 8.59 8.38 -16.99
C THR A 226 7.87 8.69 -18.31
N THR A 227 8.55 8.54 -19.46
CA THR A 227 7.95 8.67 -20.80
C THR A 227 6.75 7.73 -21.00
N ALA A 228 6.72 6.62 -20.27
CA ALA A 228 5.56 5.73 -20.22
C ALA A 228 4.34 6.41 -19.55
N ALA A 229 4.54 7.32 -18.62
CA ALA A 229 3.49 8.11 -18.01
C ALA A 229 3.14 9.35 -18.84
N ALA A 230 4.10 9.98 -19.50
CA ALA A 230 3.92 11.21 -20.26
C ALA A 230 3.24 11.03 -21.62
N GLY A 231 3.37 9.85 -22.24
CA GLY A 231 2.83 9.57 -23.58
C GLY A 231 1.35 9.24 -23.65
N SER A 232 0.61 9.27 -22.54
CA SER A 232 -0.81 8.95 -22.55
C SER A 232 -1.64 10.09 -21.94
N ARG A 233 -2.56 10.64 -22.74
CA ARG A 233 -3.53 11.66 -22.26
C ARG A 233 -4.19 11.32 -20.91
N PRO A 234 -4.51 10.04 -20.56
CA PRO A 234 -5.03 9.71 -19.23
C PRO A 234 -4.00 9.75 -18.11
N CYS A 235 -2.69 9.61 -18.37
CA CYS A 235 -1.69 9.83 -17.32
C CYS A 235 -1.54 11.32 -17.01
N VAL A 236 -1.67 12.18 -18.00
CA VAL A 236 -1.75 13.64 -17.77
C VAL A 236 -3.05 13.96 -17.02
N ALA A 237 -4.18 13.36 -17.36
CA ALA A 237 -5.43 13.51 -16.61
C ALA A 237 -5.36 12.90 -15.21
N ALA A 238 -4.66 11.76 -15.04
CA ALA A 238 -4.36 11.19 -13.72
C ALA A 238 -3.37 12.06 -12.93
N ILE A 239 -2.43 12.73 -13.59
CA ILE A 239 -1.57 13.75 -12.98
C ILE A 239 -2.41 14.97 -12.58
N TYR A 240 -3.36 15.43 -13.38
CA TYR A 240 -4.30 16.49 -13.01
C TYR A 240 -5.32 16.08 -11.94
N GLN A 241 -5.76 14.81 -11.91
CA GLN A 241 -6.55 14.26 -10.81
C GLN A 241 -5.69 14.05 -9.55
N LEU A 242 -4.41 13.69 -9.73
CA LEU A 242 -3.42 13.68 -8.67
C LEU A 242 -3.08 15.09 -8.21
N ASP A 243 -3.15 16.12 -9.05
CA ASP A 243 -3.02 17.50 -8.61
C ASP A 243 -4.14 17.89 -7.63
N GLY A 244 -5.36 17.38 -7.81
CA GLY A 244 -6.42 17.45 -6.81
C GLY A 244 -6.14 16.61 -5.55
N LEU A 245 -5.44 15.49 -5.67
CA LEU A 245 -4.94 14.65 -4.57
C LEU A 245 -3.66 15.20 -3.95
N VAL A 246 -2.78 15.80 -4.75
CA VAL A 246 -1.54 16.51 -4.32
C VAL A 246 -1.89 17.78 -3.57
N ARG A 247 -2.92 18.50 -3.95
CA ARG A 247 -3.46 19.63 -3.17
C ARG A 247 -4.07 19.16 -1.83
N ARG A 248 -4.49 17.90 -1.74
CA ARG A 248 -4.96 17.25 -0.49
C ARG A 248 -3.84 16.50 0.26
N ALA A 249 -2.71 16.24 -0.41
CA ALA A 249 -1.52 15.60 0.17
C ALA A 249 -0.27 16.37 -0.32
N PRO A 250 0.12 17.47 0.33
CA PRO A 250 1.23 18.35 -0.09
C PRO A 250 2.60 17.66 -0.13
N SER A 251 2.62 16.37 -0.05
CA SER A 251 3.77 15.49 0.16
C SER A 251 4.22 14.71 -1.06
N LEU A 252 3.55 14.84 -2.21
CA LEU A 252 3.92 14.13 -3.43
C LEU A 252 4.74 15.07 -4.33
N GLN A 253 6.04 14.86 -4.41
CA GLN A 253 6.89 15.53 -5.38
C GLN A 253 6.93 14.70 -6.67
N LEU A 254 6.53 15.31 -7.79
CA LEU A 254 6.68 14.72 -9.11
C LEU A 254 8.07 15.10 -9.64
N THR A 255 8.91 14.09 -9.89
CA THR A 255 10.24 14.29 -10.48
C THR A 255 10.30 13.64 -11.86
N ALA A 256 10.89 14.35 -12.83
CA ALA A 256 11.19 13.78 -14.13
C ALA A 256 12.44 12.88 -14.01
N ASP A 257 12.38 11.67 -14.54
CA ASP A 257 13.56 10.80 -14.61
C ASP A 257 14.44 11.26 -15.78
N ALA A 258 15.52 11.94 -15.47
CA ALA A 258 16.47 12.53 -16.44
C ALA A 258 17.16 11.49 -17.37
N ARG A 259 16.99 10.18 -17.10
CA ARG A 259 17.59 9.11 -17.93
C ARG A 259 16.75 8.67 -19.11
N SER A 260 15.53 9.18 -19.25
CA SER A 260 14.66 8.88 -20.39
C SER A 260 14.60 10.06 -21.36
N ALA A 261 15.70 10.27 -22.10
CA ALA A 261 15.83 11.11 -23.32
C ALA A 261 14.86 12.29 -23.46
N GLY A 262 15.32 13.51 -23.26
CA GLY A 262 14.65 14.74 -23.72
C GLY A 262 13.49 15.25 -22.86
N ALA A 263 13.46 14.89 -21.58
CA ALA A 263 12.41 15.32 -20.68
C ALA A 263 12.57 16.78 -20.25
N THR A 264 11.57 17.58 -20.50
CA THR A 264 11.41 18.92 -19.94
C THR A 264 11.21 18.78 -18.42
N GLN A 265 12.08 19.40 -17.66
CA GLN A 265 11.97 19.47 -16.20
C GLN A 265 10.74 20.31 -15.86
N VAL A 266 9.73 19.69 -15.26
CA VAL A 266 8.61 20.41 -14.66
C VAL A 266 8.87 20.45 -13.16
N GLU A 267 9.54 21.48 -12.71
CA GLU A 267 9.59 21.83 -11.29
C GLU A 267 8.24 22.44 -10.89
N ALA A 268 7.50 21.73 -10.08
CA ALA A 268 6.40 22.33 -9.34
C ALA A 268 7.01 23.02 -8.11
N GLU A 269 7.37 24.27 -8.26
CA GLU A 269 7.73 25.14 -7.14
C GLU A 269 6.56 25.27 -6.17
N GLY A 270 6.92 25.31 -4.90
CA GLY A 270 6.07 25.16 -3.74
C GLY A 270 4.81 26.03 -3.75
N VAL A 271 3.73 25.39 -3.36
CA VAL A 271 2.57 26.08 -2.79
C VAL A 271 2.72 26.01 -1.28
N THR A 272 3.37 27.05 -0.73
CA THR A 272 3.15 27.47 0.66
C THR A 272 1.83 28.21 0.71
N ALA A 273 0.85 27.69 1.39
CA ALA A 273 -0.13 28.39 2.23
C ALA A 273 -1.04 27.37 2.91
#